data_a652c412b9ba654297980ed5bc9b256d
#
_entry.id   a652c412b9ba654297980ed5bc9b256d
#
_cell.length_a   1.000
_cell.length_b   1.000
_cell.length_c   1.000
_cell.angle_alpha   90.00
_cell.angle_beta   90.00
_cell.angle_gamma   90.00
#
_symmetry.space_group_name_H-M   'P 1'
#
loop_
_entity.id
_entity.type
_entity.pdbx_description
1 polymer ?
#
loop_
_entity_poly.entity_id
_entity_poly.type
_entity_poly.pdbx_seq_one_letter_code
_entity_poly.pdbx_strand_id
1 'polypeptide(L)'
;MLTPSCQGRGCLSRERVAEAVRRGRLYLGAGADCIYPIGVSDERDIATLVAEVPGPINGNTRPGGPGLAKLHALGVARVSYGPRLYREALANLKAAVEELLP
;
A
#
# COMPACT_ATOMS: atom_id res chain seq x y z
N MET A 1 -0.16 10.14 -3.66
CA MET A 1 0.57 9.45 -4.72
C MET A 1 -0.28 9.09 -5.90
N LEU A 2 -1.43 8.49 -5.69
CA LEU A 2 -2.35 8.21 -6.80
C LEU A 2 -3.06 9.48 -7.22
N THR A 3 -3.47 9.55 -8.48
CA THR A 3 -4.07 10.76 -9.02
C THR A 3 -5.42 11.08 -8.38
N PRO A 4 -5.72 12.36 -8.17
CA PRO A 4 -7.06 12.76 -7.74
C PRO A 4 -8.16 12.42 -8.73
N SER A 5 -7.83 12.29 -10.01
CA SER A 5 -8.80 11.91 -11.03
C SER A 5 -9.37 10.52 -10.84
N CYS A 6 -8.72 9.71 -10.03
CA CYS A 6 -9.17 8.36 -9.72
C CYS A 6 -9.87 8.30 -8.38
N GLN A 7 -10.80 9.18 -8.16
CA GLN A 7 -11.63 9.16 -6.97
C GLN A 7 -12.95 8.46 -7.26
N GLY A 8 -13.42 7.70 -6.29
CA GLY A 8 -14.69 7.01 -6.37
C GLY A 8 -14.65 5.70 -7.12
N ARG A 9 -15.81 5.11 -7.25
CA ARG A 9 -15.96 3.75 -7.78
C ARG A 9 -15.77 3.66 -9.28
N GLY A 10 -15.87 4.76 -9.98
CA GLY A 10 -15.72 4.77 -11.43
C GLY A 10 -14.29 4.71 -11.90
N CYS A 11 -13.35 4.88 -11.00
CA CYS A 11 -11.95 4.85 -11.37
C CYS A 11 -11.48 3.42 -11.51
N LEU A 12 -11.02 3.06 -12.69
CA LEU A 12 -10.50 1.73 -12.94
C LEU A 12 -9.13 1.58 -12.27
N SER A 13 -8.97 0.46 -11.57
CA SER A 13 -7.71 0.08 -10.96
C SER A 13 -6.55 0.19 -11.93
N ARG A 14 -6.76 -0.23 -13.17
CA ARG A 14 -5.76 -0.19 -14.23
C ARG A 14 -5.24 1.21 -14.52
N GLU A 15 -6.13 2.22 -14.53
CA GLU A 15 -5.74 3.62 -14.76
C GLU A 15 -4.89 4.14 -13.60
N ARG A 16 -5.26 3.78 -12.40
CA ARG A 16 -4.52 4.17 -11.20
C ARG A 16 -3.12 3.56 -11.20
N VAL A 17 -3.02 2.29 -11.57
CA VAL A 17 -1.74 1.59 -11.64
C VAL A 17 -0.85 2.20 -12.72
N ALA A 18 -1.42 2.47 -13.91
CA ALA A 18 -0.66 3.09 -14.99
C ALA A 18 -0.08 4.44 -14.58
N GLU A 19 -0.87 5.25 -13.87
CA GLU A 19 -0.39 6.54 -13.36
C GLU A 19 0.68 6.37 -12.29
N ALA A 20 0.50 5.39 -11.41
CA ALA A 20 1.51 5.10 -10.40
C ALA A 20 2.84 4.65 -11.02
N VAL A 21 2.78 3.83 -12.05
CA VAL A 21 3.98 3.42 -12.80
C VAL A 21 4.67 4.63 -13.41
N ARG A 22 3.91 5.50 -14.07
CA ARG A 22 4.45 6.70 -14.69
C ARG A 22 5.15 7.60 -13.67
N ARG A 23 4.50 7.85 -12.54
CA ARG A 23 5.08 8.66 -11.48
C ARG A 23 6.29 7.98 -10.85
N GLY A 24 6.22 6.67 -10.64
CA GLY A 24 7.32 5.91 -10.09
C GLY A 24 8.58 6.03 -10.94
N ARG A 25 8.42 5.94 -12.24
CA ARG A 25 9.55 6.10 -13.17
C ARG A 25 10.15 7.51 -13.09
N LEU A 26 9.29 8.52 -13.02
CA LEU A 26 9.75 9.90 -12.89
C LEU A 26 10.52 10.12 -11.59
N TYR A 27 10.01 9.61 -10.48
CA TYR A 27 10.64 9.78 -9.18
C TYR A 27 11.98 9.07 -9.09
N LEU A 28 12.04 7.84 -9.61
CA LEU A 28 13.32 7.10 -9.65
C LEU A 28 14.33 7.83 -10.54
N GLY A 29 13.90 8.36 -11.67
CA GLY A 29 14.76 9.16 -12.54
C GLY A 29 15.26 10.43 -11.88
N ALA A 30 14.50 10.97 -10.93
CA ALA A 30 14.87 12.16 -10.17
C ALA A 30 15.70 11.85 -8.93
N GLY A 31 15.97 10.58 -8.64
CA GLY A 31 16.85 10.18 -7.55
C GLY A 31 16.18 9.49 -6.37
N ALA A 32 14.89 9.14 -6.47
CA ALA A 32 14.24 8.35 -5.43
C ALA A 32 14.85 6.95 -5.35
N ASP A 33 14.97 6.43 -4.14
CA ASP A 33 15.54 5.10 -3.91
C ASP A 33 14.47 4.00 -3.89
N CYS A 34 13.23 4.36 -3.60
CA CYS A 34 12.14 3.41 -3.44
C CYS A 34 10.81 4.11 -3.73
N ILE A 35 9.86 3.37 -4.28
CA ILE A 35 8.54 3.92 -4.60
C ILE A 35 7.49 3.31 -3.66
N TYR A 36 6.66 4.16 -3.10
CA TYR A 36 5.59 3.73 -2.21
C TYR A 36 4.23 4.10 -2.81
N PRO A 37 3.58 3.20 -3.54
CA PRO A 37 2.25 3.43 -4.09
C PRO A 37 1.19 3.23 -3.01
N ILE A 38 0.92 4.29 -2.28
CA ILE A 38 -0.02 4.25 -1.15
C ILE A 38 -1.43 3.92 -1.64
N GLY A 39 -2.09 3.02 -0.92
CA GLY A 39 -3.47 2.66 -1.21
C GLY A 39 -3.64 1.51 -2.18
N VAL A 40 -2.56 0.94 -2.68
CA VAL A 40 -2.63 -0.23 -3.55
C VAL A 40 -2.58 -1.49 -2.70
N SER A 41 -3.60 -2.33 -2.80
CA SER A 41 -3.69 -3.58 -2.03
C SER A 41 -4.08 -4.79 -2.87
N ASP A 42 -4.50 -4.59 -4.11
CA ASP A 42 -4.82 -5.69 -5.02
C ASP A 42 -3.55 -6.38 -5.50
N GLU A 43 -3.52 -7.70 -5.43
CA GLU A 43 -2.32 -8.47 -5.78
C GLU A 43 -1.89 -8.28 -7.22
N ARG A 44 -2.83 -8.15 -8.15
CA ARG A 44 -2.51 -7.93 -9.57
C ARG A 44 -1.88 -6.57 -9.77
N ASP A 45 -2.40 -5.57 -9.09
CA ASP A 45 -1.87 -4.20 -9.17
C ASP A 45 -0.46 -4.14 -8.60
N ILE A 46 -0.23 -4.81 -7.48
CA ILE A 46 1.11 -4.87 -6.88
C ILE A 46 2.08 -5.57 -7.82
N ALA A 47 1.66 -6.70 -8.41
CA ALA A 47 2.49 -7.43 -9.37
C ALA A 47 2.86 -6.56 -10.58
N THR A 48 1.91 -5.80 -11.09
CA THR A 48 2.16 -4.88 -12.20
C THR A 48 3.16 -3.80 -11.82
N LEU A 49 3.00 -3.21 -10.65
CA LEU A 49 3.91 -2.18 -10.16
C LEU A 49 5.33 -2.73 -10.00
N VAL A 50 5.46 -3.91 -9.42
CA VAL A 50 6.77 -4.54 -9.25
C VAL A 50 7.43 -4.81 -10.61
N ALA A 51 6.64 -5.25 -11.60
CA ALA A 51 7.15 -5.58 -12.91
C ALA A 51 7.53 -4.35 -13.74
N GLU A 52 6.77 -3.26 -13.63
CA GLU A 52 6.91 -2.12 -14.53
C GLU A 52 7.66 -0.93 -13.95
N VAL A 53 7.77 -0.83 -12.63
CA VAL A 53 8.57 0.22 -12.00
C VAL A 53 10.00 -0.28 -11.87
N PRO A 54 10.99 0.43 -12.44
CA PRO A 54 12.37 -0.05 -12.44
C PRO A 54 13.12 0.28 -11.15
N GLY A 55 12.59 -0.15 -10.02
CA GLY A 55 13.20 0.06 -8.71
C GLY A 55 12.39 -0.60 -7.61
N PRO A 56 12.87 -0.52 -6.36
CA PRO A 56 12.21 -1.16 -5.23
C PRO A 56 10.82 -0.58 -4.96
N ILE A 57 9.88 -1.46 -4.64
CA ILE A 57 8.52 -1.08 -4.26
C ILE A 57 8.33 -1.32 -2.77
N ASN A 58 7.78 -0.33 -2.09
CA ASN A 58 7.33 -0.47 -0.72
C ASN A 58 5.86 -0.83 -0.73
N GLY A 59 5.50 -1.92 -0.07
CA GLY A 59 4.11 -2.34 0.08
C GLY A 59 3.55 -1.97 1.43
N ASN A 60 2.26 -2.22 1.60
CA ASN A 60 1.57 -1.93 2.85
C ASN A 60 0.71 -3.13 3.22
N THR A 61 0.71 -3.50 4.49
CA THR A 61 -0.24 -4.46 5.00
C THR A 61 -1.47 -3.72 5.50
N ARG A 62 -2.64 -4.27 5.21
CA ARG A 62 -3.91 -3.75 5.75
C ARG A 62 -4.84 -4.92 6.00
N PRO A 63 -5.81 -4.77 6.92
CA PRO A 63 -6.80 -5.83 7.14
C PRO A 63 -7.49 -6.18 5.83
N GLY A 64 -7.56 -7.48 5.51
CA GLY A 64 -8.16 -7.96 4.27
C GLY A 64 -7.26 -7.90 3.04
N GLY A 65 -6.09 -7.31 3.15
CA GLY A 65 -5.13 -7.28 2.04
C GLY A 65 -4.13 -8.42 2.11
N PRO A 66 -3.16 -8.44 1.17
CA PRO A 66 -2.12 -9.46 1.17
C PRO A 66 -1.28 -9.40 2.44
N GLY A 67 -0.94 -10.57 2.98
CA GLY A 67 -0.05 -10.68 4.11
C GLY A 67 1.41 -10.53 3.71
N LEU A 68 2.28 -10.57 4.71
CA LEU A 68 3.72 -10.35 4.53
C LEU A 68 4.34 -11.36 3.56
N ALA A 69 3.97 -12.64 3.71
CA ALA A 69 4.51 -13.69 2.85
C ALA A 69 4.10 -13.49 1.39
N LYS A 70 2.86 -13.06 1.15
CA LYS A 70 2.38 -12.81 -0.20
C LYS A 70 3.06 -11.59 -0.82
N LEU A 71 3.23 -10.52 -0.07
CA LEU A 71 3.94 -9.34 -0.54
C LEU A 71 5.38 -9.68 -0.91
N HIS A 72 6.04 -10.50 -0.09
CA HIS A 72 7.38 -10.97 -0.41
C HIS A 72 7.39 -11.77 -1.72
N ALA A 73 6.45 -12.69 -1.88
CA ALA A 73 6.34 -13.51 -3.09
C ALA A 73 6.07 -12.67 -4.34
N LEU A 74 5.36 -11.55 -4.20
CA LEU A 74 5.09 -10.63 -5.30
C LEU A 74 6.31 -9.77 -5.68
N GLY A 75 7.36 -9.78 -4.87
CA GLY A 75 8.57 -9.04 -5.17
C GLY A 75 8.67 -7.67 -4.51
N VAL A 76 7.84 -7.40 -3.51
CA VAL A 76 7.90 -6.16 -2.74
C VAL A 76 9.19 -6.16 -1.91
N ALA A 77 9.92 -5.05 -1.95
CA ALA A 77 11.22 -4.94 -1.32
C ALA A 77 11.14 -4.54 0.16
N ARG A 78 10.13 -3.79 0.54
CA ARG A 78 9.96 -3.29 1.89
C ARG A 78 8.46 -3.18 2.19
N VAL A 79 8.08 -3.38 3.45
CA VAL A 79 6.68 -3.35 3.87
C VAL A 79 6.50 -2.34 4.99
N SER A 80 5.51 -1.48 4.84
CA SER A 80 5.07 -0.56 5.88
C SER A 80 3.73 -1.02 6.43
N TYR A 81 3.51 -0.75 7.71
CA TYR A 81 2.26 -1.08 8.37
C TYR A 81 1.34 0.15 8.50
N GLY A 82 1.82 1.33 8.15
CA GLY A 82 1.07 2.56 8.30
C GLY A 82 0.60 2.74 9.74
N PRO A 83 -0.64 3.19 9.94
CA PRO A 83 -1.19 3.34 11.30
C PRO A 83 -1.81 2.05 11.87
N ARG A 84 -1.66 0.92 11.19
CA ARG A 84 -2.37 -0.31 11.54
C ARG A 84 -2.09 -0.79 12.96
N LEU A 85 -0.81 -0.91 13.32
CA LEU A 85 -0.43 -1.43 14.63
C LEU A 85 -0.87 -0.48 15.75
N TYR A 86 -0.73 0.80 15.51
CA TYR A 86 -1.20 1.82 16.45
C TYR A 86 -2.71 1.72 16.64
N ARG A 87 -3.48 1.60 15.56
CA ARG A 87 -4.94 1.47 15.65
C ARG A 87 -5.37 0.20 16.35
N GLU A 88 -4.67 -0.91 16.12
CA GLU A 88 -4.94 -2.17 16.80
C GLU A 88 -4.67 -2.04 18.31
N ALA A 89 -3.57 -1.40 18.68
CA ALA A 89 -3.24 -1.16 20.09
C ALA A 89 -4.29 -0.31 20.76
N LEU A 90 -4.75 0.76 20.12
CA LEU A 90 -5.81 1.62 20.64
C LEU A 90 -7.12 0.87 20.80
N ALA A 91 -7.49 0.05 19.82
CA ALA A 91 -8.72 -0.74 19.88
C ALA A 91 -8.68 -1.74 21.04
N ASN A 92 -7.54 -2.39 21.24
CA ASN A 92 -7.36 -3.33 22.32
C ASN A 92 -7.42 -2.63 23.68
N LEU A 93 -6.79 -1.47 23.80
CA LEU A 93 -6.84 -0.67 25.02
C LEU A 93 -8.27 -0.23 25.32
N LYS A 94 -8.98 0.25 24.33
CA LYS A 94 -10.38 0.68 24.48
C LYS A 94 -11.25 -0.47 24.97
N ALA A 95 -11.11 -1.65 24.34
CA ALA A 95 -11.87 -2.83 24.74
C ALA A 95 -11.58 -3.22 26.19
N ALA A 96 -10.32 -3.19 26.60
CA ALA A 96 -9.94 -3.52 27.97
C ALA A 96 -10.53 -2.52 28.97
N VAL A 97 -10.51 -1.24 28.65
CA VAL A 97 -11.11 -0.21 29.52
C VAL A 97 -12.61 -0.39 29.63
N GLU A 98 -13.28 -0.67 28.51
CA GLU A 98 -14.73 -0.88 28.52
C GLU A 98 -15.14 -2.07 29.37
N GLU A 99 -14.33 -3.12 29.46
CA GLU A 99 -14.58 -4.26 30.35
C GLU A 99 -14.48 -3.88 31.85
N LEU A 100 -13.69 -2.87 32.17
CA LEU A 100 -13.49 -2.43 33.54
C LEU A 100 -14.56 -1.45 34.00
N LEU A 101 -15.32 -0.86 33.09
CA LEU A 101 -16.36 0.08 33.45
C LEU A 101 -17.66 -0.65 33.80
N PRO A 102 -18.43 -0.12 34.79
CA PRO A 102 -19.70 -0.73 35.23
C PRO A 102 -20.78 -0.65 34.17
#